data_e68f5c9da2555c52afe95d125a3795c5
#
_entry.id   e68f5c9da2555c52afe95d125a3795c5
#
_cell.length_a   1.000
_cell.length_b   1.000
_cell.length_c   1.000
_cell.angle_alpha   90.00
_cell.angle_beta   90.00
_cell.angle_gamma   90.00
#
_symmetry.space_group_name_H-M   'P 1'
#
loop_
_entity.id
_entity.type
_entity.pdbx_description
1 polymer ?
#
loop_
_entity_poly.entity_id
_entity_poly.type
_entity_poly.pdbx_seq_one_letter_code
_entity_poly.pdbx_strand_id
1 'polypeptide(L)'
;MSEQEAIVSREDSAGKWSRRWLISVVNFCLSFAVMSSYIFIPLLGAQLGASNLEVGLVGAVYGIAFLFSSLFSGWKSDHLGRLLFVRWGLLISSVAFAVQLLADSVPLLMIVRGIVGFSLGIATAAIITYAFESGADMGKYSSYGSLGWIFGALAAALVGDIRLLFCLSCLLCLLAFFISLDFRKAPSHKFSAPPSLWRVVRRDYRVYLAVFLRHIGAAAVWIILPLYFASIGLDKFWIGLLWGINFTVQFVVMRQLERFSEFKIFFYGQLLSALVFMGLAYATGRFYLIIIQAVTGVAWSCLYVGALLIVMRSGEEKGTAGGIFQSTLNLCHAIGPLLGGLIAQVWGYRGVMFFAAALCVLGMIVTVPENRNTPDNIGK
;
A
#
# COMPACT_ATOMS: atom_id res chain seq x y z
N MET A 1 -6.47 -6.80 -47.35
CA MET A 1 -6.97 -7.25 -46.07
C MET A 1 -8.45 -7.56 -46.26
N SER A 2 -8.83 -8.82 -46.16
CA SER A 2 -10.21 -9.22 -46.41
C SER A 2 -11.11 -8.74 -45.26
N GLU A 3 -12.40 -8.50 -45.55
CA GLU A 3 -13.38 -8.08 -44.57
C GLU A 3 -13.45 -9.03 -43.36
N GLN A 4 -13.18 -10.31 -43.59
CA GLN A 4 -13.04 -11.34 -42.55
C GLN A 4 -11.80 -11.13 -41.65
N GLU A 5 -10.66 -10.73 -42.19
CA GLU A 5 -9.46 -10.40 -41.39
C GLU A 5 -9.67 -9.14 -40.54
N ALA A 6 -10.45 -8.17 -41.04
CA ALA A 6 -10.79 -6.97 -40.30
C ALA A 6 -11.80 -7.26 -39.17
N ILE A 7 -12.74 -8.19 -39.35
CA ILE A 7 -13.68 -8.62 -38.31
C ILE A 7 -12.95 -9.41 -37.20
N VAL A 8 -12.09 -10.38 -37.59
CA VAL A 8 -11.29 -11.15 -36.63
C VAL A 8 -10.33 -10.24 -35.84
N SER A 9 -9.72 -9.24 -36.48
CA SER A 9 -8.84 -8.27 -35.80
C SER A 9 -9.61 -7.34 -34.85
N ARG A 10 -10.87 -7.00 -35.15
CA ARG A 10 -11.74 -6.22 -34.25
C ARG A 10 -12.24 -7.03 -33.07
N GLU A 11 -12.60 -8.29 -33.26
CA GLU A 11 -13.00 -9.21 -32.16
C GLU A 11 -11.82 -9.51 -31.24
N ASP A 12 -10.62 -9.71 -31.77
CA ASP A 12 -9.40 -9.90 -30.97
C ASP A 12 -9.03 -8.63 -30.19
N SER A 13 -9.19 -7.47 -30.79
CA SER A 13 -8.94 -6.17 -30.11
C SER A 13 -9.98 -5.91 -29.02
N ALA A 14 -11.28 -6.12 -29.28
CA ALA A 14 -12.34 -5.98 -28.29
C ALA A 14 -12.17 -6.98 -27.13
N GLY A 15 -11.79 -8.22 -27.41
CA GLY A 15 -11.47 -9.22 -26.39
C GLY A 15 -10.25 -8.89 -25.55
N LYS A 16 -9.23 -8.23 -26.12
CA LYS A 16 -8.05 -7.74 -25.38
C LYS A 16 -8.39 -6.56 -24.46
N TRP A 17 -9.24 -5.63 -24.89
CA TRP A 17 -9.69 -4.50 -24.07
C TRP A 17 -10.55 -4.97 -22.89
N SER A 18 -11.47 -5.87 -23.10
CA SER A 18 -12.31 -6.46 -22.06
C SER A 18 -11.47 -7.13 -20.95
N ARG A 19 -10.44 -7.90 -21.32
CA ARG A 19 -9.59 -8.60 -20.34
C ARG A 19 -8.70 -7.68 -19.51
N ARG A 20 -8.13 -6.62 -20.10
CA ARG A 20 -7.32 -5.63 -19.38
C ARG A 20 -8.12 -4.93 -18.30
N TRP A 21 -9.40 -4.65 -18.55
CA TRP A 21 -10.30 -4.09 -17.57
C TRP A 21 -10.56 -5.07 -16.41
N LEU A 22 -10.76 -6.36 -16.68
CA LEU A 22 -10.94 -7.38 -15.64
C LEU A 22 -9.77 -7.46 -14.67
N ILE A 23 -8.53 -7.27 -15.12
CA ILE A 23 -7.35 -7.21 -14.23
C ILE A 23 -7.48 -6.05 -13.24
N SER A 24 -7.95 -4.89 -13.70
CA SER A 24 -8.18 -3.73 -12.83
C SER A 24 -9.32 -3.98 -11.84
N VAL A 25 -10.38 -4.70 -12.25
CA VAL A 25 -11.49 -5.10 -11.36
C VAL A 25 -11.00 -6.06 -10.28
N VAL A 26 -10.15 -7.04 -10.62
CA VAL A 26 -9.54 -7.94 -9.61
C VAL A 26 -8.70 -7.15 -8.62
N ASN A 27 -7.92 -6.16 -9.07
CA ASN A 27 -7.17 -5.28 -8.17
C ASN A 27 -8.08 -4.42 -7.27
N PHE A 28 -9.21 -3.94 -7.81
CA PHE A 28 -10.23 -3.25 -7.02
C PHE A 28 -10.78 -4.17 -5.92
N CYS A 29 -11.23 -5.38 -6.27
CA CYS A 29 -11.79 -6.33 -5.29
C CYS A 29 -10.76 -6.69 -4.21
N LEU A 30 -9.50 -6.94 -4.59
CA LEU A 30 -8.43 -7.27 -3.66
C LEU A 30 -8.15 -6.10 -2.70
N SER A 31 -8.01 -4.89 -3.23
CA SER A 31 -7.75 -3.68 -2.45
C SER A 31 -8.92 -3.35 -1.51
N PHE A 32 -10.16 -3.55 -1.98
CA PHE A 32 -11.36 -3.40 -1.17
C PHE A 32 -11.37 -4.41 -0.01
N ALA A 33 -11.12 -5.69 -0.29
CA ALA A 33 -11.05 -6.75 0.71
C ALA A 33 -10.00 -6.45 1.80
N VAL A 34 -8.80 -6.05 1.37
CA VAL A 34 -7.71 -5.71 2.29
C VAL A 34 -8.13 -4.57 3.22
N MET A 35 -8.64 -3.48 2.67
CA MET A 35 -8.91 -2.28 3.46
C MET A 35 -10.10 -2.42 4.39
N SER A 36 -11.18 -3.07 3.95
CA SER A 36 -12.36 -3.31 4.78
C SER A 36 -12.03 -4.15 6.01
N SER A 37 -11.12 -5.13 5.91
CA SER A 37 -10.71 -5.95 7.04
C SER A 37 -9.62 -5.32 7.92
N TYR A 38 -8.80 -4.40 7.36
CA TYR A 38 -7.60 -3.89 8.02
C TYR A 38 -7.89 -2.86 9.12
N ILE A 39 -8.80 -1.93 8.84
CA ILE A 39 -9.00 -0.71 9.66
C ILE A 39 -9.30 -1.03 11.12
N PHE A 40 -10.10 -2.07 11.39
CA PHE A 40 -10.55 -2.39 12.74
C PHE A 40 -9.77 -3.51 13.42
N ILE A 41 -8.70 -4.03 12.82
CA ILE A 41 -7.83 -5.05 13.45
C ILE A 41 -7.27 -4.57 14.80
N PRO A 42 -6.76 -3.33 14.92
CA PRO A 42 -6.29 -2.83 16.21
C PRO A 42 -7.38 -2.79 17.28
N LEU A 43 -8.61 -2.40 16.88
CA LEU A 43 -9.76 -2.39 17.80
C LEU A 43 -10.18 -3.80 18.22
N LEU A 44 -10.16 -4.78 17.29
CA LEU A 44 -10.39 -6.18 17.62
C LEU A 44 -9.34 -6.69 18.62
N GLY A 45 -8.06 -6.40 18.36
CA GLY A 45 -6.99 -6.74 19.30
C GLY A 45 -7.25 -6.20 20.70
N ALA A 46 -7.60 -4.92 20.82
CA ALA A 46 -7.95 -4.30 22.10
C ALA A 46 -9.19 -4.93 22.75
N GLN A 47 -10.22 -5.30 21.98
CA GLN A 47 -11.40 -6.01 22.48
C GLN A 47 -11.07 -7.40 23.02
N LEU A 48 -10.06 -8.07 22.45
CA LEU A 48 -9.54 -9.36 22.93
C LEU A 48 -8.55 -9.22 24.10
N GLY A 49 -8.32 -8.00 24.58
CA GLY A 49 -7.42 -7.71 25.71
C GLY A 49 -5.96 -7.50 25.33
N ALA A 50 -5.64 -7.30 24.04
CA ALA A 50 -4.28 -7.04 23.62
C ALA A 50 -3.75 -5.71 24.17
N SER A 51 -2.52 -5.72 24.66
CA SER A 51 -1.72 -4.53 24.93
C SER A 51 -1.35 -3.80 23.62
N ASN A 52 -0.91 -2.54 23.72
CA ASN A 52 -0.48 -1.80 22.53
C ASN A 52 0.69 -2.49 21.81
N LEU A 53 1.59 -3.13 22.58
CA LEU A 53 2.70 -3.90 22.00
C LEU A 53 2.18 -5.11 21.21
N GLU A 54 1.22 -5.85 21.74
CA GLU A 54 0.62 -7.01 21.05
C GLU A 54 -0.14 -6.59 19.78
N VAL A 55 -0.83 -5.45 19.80
CA VAL A 55 -1.43 -4.87 18.58
C VAL A 55 -0.35 -4.56 17.54
N GLY A 56 0.79 -4.00 17.97
CA GLY A 56 1.95 -3.79 17.11
C GLY A 56 2.50 -5.10 16.54
N LEU A 57 2.60 -6.15 17.36
CA LEU A 57 3.02 -7.49 16.94
C LEU A 57 2.05 -8.11 15.92
N VAL A 58 0.75 -7.97 16.10
CA VAL A 58 -0.28 -8.41 15.14
C VAL A 58 -0.03 -7.78 13.75
N GLY A 59 0.26 -6.47 13.73
CA GLY A 59 0.60 -5.77 12.49
C GLY A 59 1.94 -6.21 11.90
N ALA A 60 2.96 -6.40 12.74
CA ALA A 60 4.29 -6.83 12.32
C ALA A 60 4.28 -8.26 11.73
N VAL A 61 3.60 -9.19 12.35
CA VAL A 61 3.45 -10.58 11.85
C VAL A 61 2.79 -10.59 10.47
N TYR A 62 1.74 -9.79 10.30
CA TYR A 62 1.12 -9.59 8.97
C TYR A 62 2.13 -9.05 7.95
N GLY A 63 2.84 -7.96 8.28
CA GLY A 63 3.77 -7.30 7.37
C GLY A 63 4.97 -8.18 7.00
N ILE A 64 5.53 -8.91 7.98
CA ILE A 64 6.63 -9.86 7.77
C ILE A 64 6.18 -11.00 6.86
N ALA A 65 5.03 -11.62 7.15
CA ALA A 65 4.49 -12.71 6.33
C ALA A 65 4.21 -12.26 4.90
N PHE A 66 3.65 -11.05 4.73
CA PHE A 66 3.42 -10.44 3.42
C PHE A 66 4.73 -10.21 2.66
N LEU A 67 5.75 -9.65 3.31
CA LEU A 67 7.05 -9.37 2.69
C LEU A 67 7.71 -10.67 2.19
N PHE A 68 7.81 -11.68 3.05
CA PHE A 68 8.43 -12.97 2.67
C PHE A 68 7.67 -13.66 1.54
N SER A 69 6.35 -13.74 1.64
CA SER A 69 5.53 -14.42 0.62
C SER A 69 5.54 -13.68 -0.71
N SER A 70 5.57 -12.34 -0.71
CA SER A 70 5.64 -11.55 -1.94
C SER A 70 6.98 -11.73 -2.66
N LEU A 71 8.10 -11.78 -1.93
CA LEU A 71 9.43 -12.05 -2.49
C LEU A 71 9.51 -13.47 -3.05
N PHE A 72 9.07 -14.47 -2.27
CA PHE A 72 9.07 -15.86 -2.68
C PHE A 72 8.19 -16.12 -3.90
N SER A 73 6.95 -15.60 -3.89
CA SER A 73 6.01 -15.79 -4.99
C SER A 73 6.40 -15.02 -6.24
N GLY A 74 6.99 -13.83 -6.09
CA GLY A 74 7.58 -13.09 -7.20
C GLY A 74 8.59 -13.95 -7.94
N TRP A 75 9.59 -14.48 -7.23
CA TRP A 75 10.62 -15.34 -7.81
C TRP A 75 10.06 -16.66 -8.39
N LYS A 76 9.21 -17.36 -7.65
CA LYS A 76 8.64 -18.65 -8.10
C LYS A 76 7.69 -18.49 -9.29
N SER A 77 6.92 -17.41 -9.35
CA SER A 77 5.97 -17.16 -10.42
C SER A 77 6.65 -16.90 -11.77
N ASP A 78 7.93 -16.49 -11.77
CA ASP A 78 8.75 -16.37 -12.98
C ASP A 78 8.96 -17.73 -13.66
N HIS A 79 9.05 -18.79 -12.86
CA HIS A 79 9.34 -20.15 -13.34
C HIS A 79 8.08 -21.00 -13.56
N LEU A 80 7.10 -20.90 -12.66
CA LEU A 80 5.89 -21.75 -12.66
C LEU A 80 4.68 -21.11 -13.36
N GLY A 81 4.81 -19.81 -13.72
CA GLY A 81 3.77 -19.05 -14.41
C GLY A 81 2.91 -18.20 -13.48
N ARG A 82 2.66 -16.95 -13.89
CA ARG A 82 1.97 -15.92 -13.10
C ARG A 82 0.55 -16.31 -12.71
N LEU A 83 -0.22 -16.86 -13.64
CA LEU A 83 -1.64 -17.17 -13.43
C LEU A 83 -1.89 -18.17 -12.31
N LEU A 84 -0.97 -19.11 -12.12
CA LEU A 84 -1.05 -20.06 -11.01
C LEU A 84 -1.05 -19.33 -9.68
N PHE A 85 -0.10 -18.42 -9.50
CA PHE A 85 0.06 -17.63 -8.26
C PHE A 85 -1.06 -16.60 -8.07
N VAL A 86 -1.57 -15.97 -9.15
CA VAL A 86 -2.75 -15.10 -9.09
C VAL A 86 -3.94 -15.86 -8.55
N ARG A 87 -4.28 -17.00 -9.17
CA ARG A 87 -5.47 -17.80 -8.81
C ARG A 87 -5.36 -18.37 -7.40
N TRP A 88 -4.26 -19.07 -7.11
CA TRP A 88 -4.08 -19.64 -5.76
C TRP A 88 -3.93 -18.55 -4.70
N GLY A 89 -3.24 -17.46 -4.99
CA GLY A 89 -3.13 -16.33 -4.07
C GLY A 89 -4.49 -15.75 -3.71
N LEU A 90 -5.39 -15.53 -4.69
CA LEU A 90 -6.74 -15.02 -4.45
C LEU A 90 -7.61 -16.02 -3.68
N LEU A 91 -7.56 -17.31 -4.04
CA LEU A 91 -8.34 -18.36 -3.37
C LEU A 91 -7.88 -18.54 -1.91
N ILE A 92 -6.58 -18.65 -1.68
CA ILE A 92 -6.01 -18.77 -0.32
C ILE A 92 -6.31 -17.50 0.49
N SER A 93 -6.29 -16.31 -0.12
CA SER A 93 -6.67 -15.05 0.55
C SER A 93 -8.15 -15.06 0.95
N SER A 94 -9.04 -15.57 0.10
CA SER A 94 -10.45 -15.72 0.45
C SER A 94 -10.63 -16.62 1.68
N VAL A 95 -9.98 -17.79 1.69
CA VAL A 95 -10.00 -18.71 2.84
C VAL A 95 -9.36 -18.04 4.08
N ALA A 96 -8.24 -17.33 3.92
CA ALA A 96 -7.56 -16.64 5.02
C ALA A 96 -8.46 -15.57 5.66
N PHE A 97 -9.24 -14.83 4.88
CA PHE A 97 -10.23 -13.89 5.43
C PHE A 97 -11.37 -14.59 6.17
N ALA A 98 -11.83 -15.75 5.70
CA ALA A 98 -12.81 -16.54 6.42
C ALA A 98 -12.24 -17.08 7.76
N VAL A 99 -10.99 -17.54 7.76
CA VAL A 99 -10.31 -18.02 8.97
C VAL A 99 -10.16 -16.91 10.04
N GLN A 100 -10.14 -15.62 9.67
CA GLN A 100 -10.15 -14.52 10.63
C GLN A 100 -11.41 -14.51 11.52
N LEU A 101 -12.53 -15.12 11.11
CA LEU A 101 -13.73 -15.25 11.92
C LEU A 101 -13.50 -16.09 13.19
N LEU A 102 -12.46 -16.92 13.21
CA LEU A 102 -12.07 -17.76 14.33
C LEU A 102 -11.20 -17.03 15.37
N ALA A 103 -10.79 -15.77 15.08
CA ALA A 103 -9.91 -15.01 15.98
C ALA A 103 -10.66 -14.58 17.23
N ASP A 104 -10.60 -15.39 18.29
CA ASP A 104 -11.21 -15.19 19.60
C ASP A 104 -10.21 -14.86 20.72
N SER A 105 -8.92 -14.89 20.41
CA SER A 105 -7.83 -14.61 21.33
C SER A 105 -6.68 -13.88 20.61
N VAL A 106 -5.85 -13.17 21.38
CA VAL A 106 -4.72 -12.41 20.82
C VAL A 106 -3.72 -13.30 20.08
N PRO A 107 -3.28 -14.47 20.61
CA PRO A 107 -2.40 -15.36 19.89
C PRO A 107 -3.01 -15.88 18.58
N LEU A 108 -4.30 -16.23 18.58
CA LEU A 108 -4.97 -16.70 17.38
C LEU A 108 -5.13 -15.57 16.36
N LEU A 109 -5.41 -14.33 16.80
CA LEU A 109 -5.42 -13.15 15.94
C LEU A 109 -4.05 -12.94 15.27
N MET A 110 -2.92 -13.10 15.97
CA MET A 110 -1.58 -13.02 15.40
C MET A 110 -1.37 -14.08 14.31
N ILE A 111 -1.75 -15.34 14.60
CA ILE A 111 -1.59 -16.45 13.64
C ILE A 111 -2.42 -16.18 12.37
N VAL A 112 -3.70 -15.87 12.50
CA VAL A 112 -4.58 -15.65 11.34
C VAL A 112 -4.17 -14.41 10.55
N ARG A 113 -3.65 -13.36 11.21
CA ARG A 113 -3.09 -12.19 10.51
C ARG A 113 -1.82 -12.54 9.75
N GLY A 114 -0.98 -13.42 10.27
CA GLY A 114 0.16 -13.98 9.53
C GLY A 114 -0.28 -14.74 8.28
N ILE A 115 -1.32 -15.58 8.39
CA ILE A 115 -1.90 -16.32 7.25
C ILE A 115 -2.46 -15.36 6.19
N VAL A 116 -3.19 -14.32 6.61
CA VAL A 116 -3.70 -13.28 5.70
C VAL A 116 -2.56 -12.53 5.02
N GLY A 117 -1.55 -12.09 5.78
CA GLY A 117 -0.37 -11.42 5.21
C GLY A 117 0.34 -12.29 4.18
N PHE A 118 0.56 -13.57 4.51
CA PHE A 118 1.20 -14.54 3.60
C PHE A 118 0.41 -14.73 2.30
N SER A 119 -0.89 -14.95 2.38
CA SER A 119 -1.75 -15.15 1.21
C SER A 119 -1.83 -13.91 0.32
N LEU A 120 -1.98 -12.74 0.92
CA LEU A 120 -2.03 -11.46 0.19
C LEU A 120 -0.70 -11.11 -0.48
N GLY A 121 0.44 -11.45 0.14
CA GLY A 121 1.75 -11.25 -0.50
C GLY A 121 1.89 -12.07 -1.78
N ILE A 122 1.37 -13.31 -1.81
CA ILE A 122 1.32 -14.14 -3.02
C ILE A 122 0.43 -13.47 -4.10
N ALA A 123 -0.80 -13.11 -3.74
CA ALA A 123 -1.76 -12.53 -4.68
C ALA A 123 -1.27 -11.22 -5.28
N THR A 124 -0.80 -10.29 -4.43
CA THR A 124 -0.40 -8.93 -4.83
C THR A 124 0.81 -8.95 -5.75
N ALA A 125 1.87 -9.71 -5.41
CA ALA A 125 3.06 -9.79 -6.23
C ALA A 125 2.78 -10.37 -7.62
N ALA A 126 1.97 -11.42 -7.67
CA ALA A 126 1.63 -12.09 -8.92
C ALA A 126 0.74 -11.24 -9.82
N ILE A 127 -0.28 -10.54 -9.27
CA ILE A 127 -1.23 -9.77 -10.08
C ILE A 127 -0.61 -8.49 -10.65
N ILE A 128 0.26 -7.81 -9.90
CA ILE A 128 0.98 -6.62 -10.41
C ILE A 128 1.84 -7.00 -11.61
N THR A 129 2.61 -8.09 -11.49
CA THR A 129 3.47 -8.55 -12.57
C THR A 129 2.65 -9.05 -13.76
N TYR A 130 1.59 -9.80 -13.51
CA TYR A 130 0.68 -10.24 -14.56
C TYR A 130 0.03 -9.06 -15.31
N ALA A 131 -0.40 -8.02 -14.59
CA ALA A 131 -0.95 -6.80 -15.19
C ALA A 131 0.06 -6.14 -16.12
N PHE A 132 1.31 -5.98 -15.68
CA PHE A 132 2.38 -5.41 -16.49
C PHE A 132 2.68 -6.24 -17.74
N GLU A 133 2.87 -7.55 -17.60
CA GLU A 133 3.15 -8.47 -18.71
C GLU A 133 1.98 -8.57 -19.72
N SER A 134 0.75 -8.41 -19.26
CA SER A 134 -0.45 -8.37 -20.12
C SER A 134 -0.62 -7.04 -20.85
N GLY A 135 0.26 -6.07 -20.64
CA GLY A 135 0.18 -4.73 -21.23
C GLY A 135 -1.04 -3.94 -20.71
N ALA A 136 -1.44 -4.17 -19.46
CA ALA A 136 -2.45 -3.34 -18.82
C ALA A 136 -1.92 -1.91 -18.60
N ASP A 137 -2.82 -0.94 -18.67
CA ASP A 137 -2.52 0.43 -18.28
C ASP A 137 -2.32 0.48 -16.75
N MET A 138 -1.06 0.63 -16.32
CA MET A 138 -0.70 0.59 -14.90
C MET A 138 -1.30 1.77 -14.11
N GLY A 139 -1.56 2.90 -14.78
CA GLY A 139 -2.26 4.03 -14.17
C GLY A 139 -3.71 3.70 -13.85
N LYS A 140 -4.43 3.08 -14.80
CA LYS A 140 -5.78 2.56 -14.56
C LYS A 140 -5.79 1.47 -13.51
N TYR A 141 -4.89 0.50 -13.60
CA TYR A 141 -4.74 -0.57 -12.62
C TYR A 141 -4.59 0.00 -11.20
N SER A 142 -3.67 0.94 -10.98
CA SER A 142 -3.44 1.58 -9.69
C SER A 142 -4.64 2.39 -9.21
N SER A 143 -5.34 3.10 -10.12
CA SER A 143 -6.51 3.89 -9.77
C SER A 143 -7.68 3.01 -9.31
N TYR A 144 -7.88 1.82 -9.88
CA TYR A 144 -8.86 0.84 -9.38
C TYR A 144 -8.49 0.31 -8.00
N GLY A 145 -7.20 0.09 -7.72
CA GLY A 145 -6.73 -0.24 -6.38
C GLY A 145 -7.06 0.85 -5.36
N SER A 146 -6.80 2.12 -5.70
CA SER A 146 -7.15 3.26 -4.84
C SER A 146 -8.66 3.39 -4.60
N LEU A 147 -9.48 3.16 -5.63
CA LEU A 147 -10.94 3.08 -5.46
C LEU A 147 -11.32 1.95 -4.51
N GLY A 148 -10.68 0.78 -4.61
CA GLY A 148 -10.89 -0.32 -3.67
C GLY A 148 -10.61 0.10 -2.22
N TRP A 149 -9.56 0.86 -1.96
CA TRP A 149 -9.28 1.38 -0.62
C TRP A 149 -10.33 2.36 -0.12
N ILE A 150 -10.82 3.26 -0.98
CA ILE A 150 -11.90 4.19 -0.63
C ILE A 150 -13.16 3.42 -0.24
N PHE A 151 -13.60 2.49 -1.09
CA PHE A 151 -14.79 1.67 -0.83
C PHE A 151 -14.61 0.77 0.40
N GLY A 152 -13.40 0.24 0.64
CA GLY A 152 -13.10 -0.54 1.83
C GLY A 152 -13.22 0.26 3.12
N ALA A 153 -12.72 1.49 3.12
CA ALA A 153 -12.84 2.40 4.27
C ALA A 153 -14.30 2.82 4.52
N LEU A 154 -15.04 3.13 3.46
CA LEU A 154 -16.47 3.47 3.56
C LEU A 154 -17.31 2.28 4.01
N ALA A 155 -17.05 1.08 3.51
CA ALA A 155 -17.72 -0.14 3.97
C ALA A 155 -17.43 -0.39 5.45
N ALA A 156 -16.19 -0.20 5.90
CA ALA A 156 -15.85 -0.31 7.32
C ALA A 156 -16.63 0.71 8.17
N ALA A 157 -16.73 1.97 7.70
CA ALA A 157 -17.51 3.01 8.37
C ALA A 157 -19.00 2.64 8.50
N LEU A 158 -19.61 2.19 7.41
CA LEU A 158 -21.05 1.95 7.33
C LEU A 158 -21.46 0.64 8.01
N VAL A 159 -20.68 -0.42 7.86
CA VAL A 159 -20.99 -1.75 8.42
C VAL A 159 -20.68 -1.79 9.93
N GLY A 160 -19.52 -1.27 10.36
CA GLY A 160 -19.11 -1.22 11.76
C GLY A 160 -18.88 -2.58 12.45
N ASP A 161 -19.37 -3.67 11.88
CA ASP A 161 -19.18 -5.03 12.37
C ASP A 161 -17.98 -5.71 11.73
N ILE A 162 -17.01 -6.10 12.55
CA ILE A 162 -15.73 -6.65 12.09
C ILE A 162 -15.93 -8.02 11.42
N ARG A 163 -16.86 -8.85 11.91
CA ARG A 163 -17.12 -10.19 11.37
C ARG A 163 -17.73 -10.09 9.97
N LEU A 164 -18.69 -9.17 9.79
CA LEU A 164 -19.29 -8.91 8.48
C LEU A 164 -18.24 -8.38 7.49
N LEU A 165 -17.29 -7.56 7.94
CA LEU A 165 -16.20 -7.08 7.09
C LEU A 165 -15.24 -8.21 6.69
N PHE A 166 -15.00 -9.20 7.54
CA PHE A 166 -14.22 -10.38 7.17
C PHE A 166 -14.97 -11.24 6.15
N CYS A 167 -16.29 -11.43 6.31
CA CYS A 167 -17.12 -12.11 5.31
C CYS A 167 -17.11 -11.36 3.96
N LEU A 168 -17.24 -10.04 3.98
CA LEU A 168 -17.15 -9.21 2.78
C LEU A 168 -15.80 -9.36 2.09
N SER A 169 -14.70 -9.34 2.84
CA SER A 169 -13.35 -9.52 2.32
C SER A 169 -13.14 -10.91 1.71
N CYS A 170 -13.69 -11.95 2.35
CA CYS A 170 -13.70 -13.32 1.82
C CYS A 170 -14.44 -13.36 0.47
N LEU A 171 -15.65 -12.81 0.39
CA LEU A 171 -16.47 -12.81 -0.84
C LEU A 171 -15.82 -12.02 -1.97
N LEU A 172 -15.21 -10.87 -1.66
CA LEU A 172 -14.50 -10.06 -2.65
C LEU A 172 -13.28 -10.79 -3.24
N CYS A 173 -12.49 -11.48 -2.40
CA CYS A 173 -11.38 -12.30 -2.88
C CYS A 173 -11.86 -13.51 -3.68
N LEU A 174 -12.97 -14.13 -3.29
CA LEU A 174 -13.59 -15.22 -4.04
C LEU A 174 -14.11 -14.74 -5.40
N LEU A 175 -14.76 -13.59 -5.45
CA LEU A 175 -15.18 -12.96 -6.70
C LEU A 175 -13.97 -12.66 -7.60
N ALA A 176 -12.90 -12.08 -7.03
CA ALA A 176 -11.66 -11.83 -7.75
C ALA A 176 -11.03 -13.12 -8.29
N PHE A 177 -11.10 -14.23 -7.54
CA PHE A 177 -10.66 -15.54 -7.99
C PHE A 177 -11.46 -15.99 -9.21
N PHE A 178 -12.80 -15.97 -9.16
CA PHE A 178 -13.64 -16.38 -10.31
C PHE A 178 -13.37 -15.51 -11.55
N ILE A 179 -13.25 -14.18 -11.39
CA ILE A 179 -12.88 -13.29 -12.51
C ILE A 179 -11.50 -13.67 -13.09
N SER A 180 -10.55 -14.08 -12.23
CA SER A 180 -9.21 -14.47 -12.67
C SER A 180 -9.17 -15.76 -13.52
N LEU A 181 -10.25 -16.57 -13.49
CA LEU A 181 -10.33 -17.77 -14.30
C LEU A 181 -10.38 -17.46 -15.82
N ASP A 182 -10.91 -16.30 -16.20
CA ASP A 182 -10.93 -15.82 -17.58
C ASP A 182 -9.58 -15.25 -18.06
N PHE A 183 -8.60 -15.15 -17.17
CA PHE A 183 -7.27 -14.67 -17.54
C PHE A 183 -6.52 -15.70 -18.39
N ARG A 184 -5.88 -15.25 -19.48
CA ARG A 184 -5.03 -16.07 -20.34
C ARG A 184 -3.55 -15.89 -20.01
N LYS A 185 -2.70 -16.84 -20.40
CA LYS A 185 -1.25 -16.70 -20.25
C LYS A 185 -0.77 -15.40 -20.90
N ALA A 186 -0.09 -14.56 -20.12
CA ALA A 186 0.61 -13.39 -20.65
C ALA A 186 1.87 -13.84 -21.41
N PRO A 187 2.32 -13.08 -22.43
CA PRO A 187 3.61 -13.31 -23.06
C PRO A 187 4.70 -13.21 -21.99
N SER A 188 5.50 -14.27 -21.84
CA SER A 188 6.63 -14.24 -20.91
C SER A 188 7.74 -13.38 -21.50
N HIS A 189 7.97 -12.20 -20.94
CA HIS A 189 9.18 -11.42 -21.21
C HIS A 189 10.30 -11.93 -20.30
N LYS A 190 11.38 -12.45 -20.89
CA LYS A 190 12.61 -12.73 -20.14
C LYS A 190 13.22 -11.39 -19.73
N PHE A 191 13.10 -11.05 -18.46
CA PHE A 191 13.84 -9.91 -17.93
C PHE A 191 15.33 -10.26 -17.91
N SER A 192 16.15 -9.43 -18.53
CA SER A 192 17.59 -9.47 -18.30
C SER A 192 17.85 -9.02 -16.87
N ALA A 193 18.72 -9.74 -16.15
CA ALA A 193 19.09 -9.39 -14.79
C ALA A 193 19.63 -7.94 -14.75
N PRO A 194 19.21 -7.11 -13.79
CA PRO A 194 19.73 -5.75 -13.67
C PRO A 194 21.22 -5.78 -13.37
N PRO A 195 22.00 -4.84 -13.92
CA PRO A 195 23.46 -4.86 -13.86
C PRO A 195 24.05 -4.79 -12.44
N SER A 196 23.40 -4.24 -11.47
CA SER A 196 23.72 -4.28 -10.04
C SER A 196 22.68 -3.54 -9.23
N LEU A 197 21.98 -4.24 -8.34
CA LEU A 197 21.04 -3.62 -7.38
C LEU A 197 21.72 -2.54 -6.55
N TRP A 198 22.98 -2.77 -6.14
CA TRP A 198 23.75 -1.84 -5.32
C TRP A 198 24.00 -0.50 -6.03
N ARG A 199 24.23 -0.52 -7.35
CA ARG A 199 24.43 0.72 -8.14
C ARG A 199 23.16 1.58 -8.13
N VAL A 200 21.98 0.96 -8.30
CA VAL A 200 20.68 1.67 -8.29
C VAL A 200 20.40 2.24 -6.89
N VAL A 201 20.62 1.46 -5.84
CA VAL A 201 20.46 1.93 -4.45
C VAL A 201 21.40 3.10 -4.17
N ARG A 202 22.70 2.97 -4.49
CA ARG A 202 23.71 4.00 -4.19
C ARG A 202 23.45 5.32 -4.93
N ARG A 203 22.87 5.27 -6.13
CA ARG A 203 22.55 6.46 -6.92
C ARG A 203 21.52 7.35 -6.21
N ASP A 204 20.47 6.75 -5.66
CA ASP A 204 19.32 7.46 -5.09
C ASP A 204 19.12 7.15 -3.59
N TYR A 205 20.20 6.75 -2.88
CA TYR A 205 20.13 6.28 -1.49
C TYR A 205 19.47 7.29 -0.55
N ARG A 206 19.67 8.60 -0.78
CA ARG A 206 19.06 9.67 0.03
C ARG A 206 17.54 9.64 -0.08
N VAL A 207 17.01 9.41 -1.28
CA VAL A 207 15.56 9.32 -1.52
C VAL A 207 15.00 8.06 -0.85
N TYR A 208 15.64 6.90 -1.06
CA TYR A 208 15.22 5.66 -0.41
C TYR A 208 15.27 5.75 1.12
N LEU A 209 16.33 6.33 1.67
CA LEU A 209 16.48 6.51 3.11
C LEU A 209 15.42 7.48 3.67
N ALA A 210 15.16 8.59 3.01
CA ALA A 210 14.14 9.54 3.45
C ALA A 210 12.73 8.94 3.39
N VAL A 211 12.42 8.17 2.34
CA VAL A 211 11.17 7.41 2.25
C VAL A 211 11.08 6.38 3.37
N PHE A 212 12.16 5.63 3.63
CA PHE A 212 12.21 4.66 4.72
C PHE A 212 11.94 5.31 6.07
N LEU A 213 12.65 6.39 6.42
CA LEU A 213 12.48 7.10 7.68
C LEU A 213 11.03 7.60 7.86
N ARG A 214 10.50 8.30 6.85
CA ARG A 214 9.13 8.79 6.92
C ARG A 214 8.11 7.65 6.99
N HIS A 215 8.29 6.61 6.18
CA HIS A 215 7.26 5.57 6.04
C HIS A 215 7.24 4.60 7.22
N ILE A 216 8.38 4.32 7.84
CA ILE A 216 8.43 3.53 9.08
C ILE A 216 7.70 4.25 10.22
N GLY A 217 7.86 5.60 10.33
CA GLY A 217 7.09 6.41 11.26
C GLY A 217 5.59 6.39 10.95
N ALA A 218 5.21 6.51 9.68
CA ALA A 218 3.81 6.43 9.26
C ALA A 218 3.19 5.06 9.55
N ALA A 219 3.90 3.97 9.26
CA ALA A 219 3.43 2.61 9.53
C ALA A 219 3.26 2.34 11.04
N ALA A 220 4.14 2.95 11.87
CA ALA A 220 4.00 2.95 13.32
C ALA A 220 2.73 3.69 13.78
N VAL A 221 2.43 4.83 13.17
CA VAL A 221 1.18 5.58 13.47
C VAL A 221 -0.03 4.81 13.00
N TRP A 222 -0.05 4.28 11.79
CA TRP A 222 -1.25 3.66 11.20
C TRP A 222 -1.78 2.47 11.98
N ILE A 223 -0.91 1.67 12.59
CA ILE A 223 -1.36 0.52 13.38
C ILE A 223 -2.07 0.94 14.67
N ILE A 224 -1.67 2.05 15.28
CA ILE A 224 -2.27 2.53 16.54
C ILE A 224 -3.36 3.60 16.31
N LEU A 225 -3.48 4.14 15.10
CA LEU A 225 -4.37 5.27 14.81
C LEU A 225 -5.84 4.99 15.11
N PRO A 226 -6.41 3.80 14.80
CA PRO A 226 -7.78 3.48 15.21
C PRO A 226 -7.99 3.44 16.72
N LEU A 227 -6.99 2.97 17.48
CA LEU A 227 -7.02 2.97 18.94
C LEU A 227 -6.97 4.40 19.50
N TYR A 228 -6.10 5.23 18.94
CA TYR A 228 -6.01 6.64 19.29
C TYR A 228 -7.34 7.36 19.02
N PHE A 229 -7.94 7.16 17.86
CA PHE A 229 -9.23 7.77 17.55
C PHE A 229 -10.34 7.31 18.50
N ALA A 230 -10.39 6.02 18.83
CA ALA A 230 -11.31 5.50 19.83
C ALA A 230 -11.07 6.11 21.22
N SER A 231 -9.81 6.31 21.64
CA SER A 231 -9.46 6.90 22.93
C SER A 231 -9.88 8.37 23.10
N ILE A 232 -10.04 9.09 21.99
CA ILE A 232 -10.58 10.47 21.97
C ILE A 232 -12.08 10.53 21.65
N GLY A 233 -12.79 9.39 21.72
CA GLY A 233 -14.24 9.30 21.64
C GLY A 233 -14.83 9.18 20.23
N LEU A 234 -14.04 8.80 19.23
CA LEU A 234 -14.57 8.51 17.90
C LEU A 234 -15.08 7.07 17.83
N ASP A 235 -16.26 6.89 17.27
CA ASP A 235 -16.81 5.59 16.95
C ASP A 235 -16.23 5.02 15.63
N LYS A 236 -16.61 3.77 15.34
CA LYS A 236 -16.15 3.07 14.12
C LYS A 236 -16.52 3.79 12.83
N PHE A 237 -17.68 4.44 12.79
CA PHE A 237 -18.12 5.22 11.62
C PHE A 237 -17.14 6.35 11.32
N TRP A 238 -16.80 7.16 12.31
CA TRP A 238 -15.82 8.25 12.14
C TRP A 238 -14.44 7.75 11.80
N ILE A 239 -13.99 6.65 12.42
CA ILE A 239 -12.68 6.05 12.11
C ILE A 239 -12.63 5.65 10.63
N GLY A 240 -13.61 4.91 10.14
CA GLY A 240 -13.66 4.51 8.73
C GLY A 240 -13.83 5.69 7.77
N LEU A 241 -14.66 6.68 8.12
CA LEU A 241 -14.88 7.89 7.30
C LEU A 241 -13.58 8.70 7.14
N LEU A 242 -12.81 8.88 8.21
CA LEU A 242 -11.54 9.60 8.17
C LEU A 242 -10.51 8.92 7.25
N TRP A 243 -10.45 7.59 7.26
CA TRP A 243 -9.65 6.84 6.29
C TRP A 243 -10.18 7.01 4.86
N GLY A 244 -11.49 7.00 4.66
CA GLY A 244 -12.13 7.24 3.37
C GLY A 244 -11.78 8.63 2.81
N ILE A 245 -11.82 9.68 3.65
CA ILE A 245 -11.40 11.05 3.28
C ILE A 245 -9.94 11.06 2.83
N ASN A 246 -9.06 10.44 3.61
CA ASN A 246 -7.64 10.35 3.30
C ASN A 246 -7.40 9.74 1.91
N PHE A 247 -7.98 8.57 1.63
CA PHE A 247 -7.81 7.88 0.35
C PHE A 247 -8.47 8.62 -0.82
N THR A 248 -9.60 9.29 -0.59
CA THR A 248 -10.24 10.11 -1.62
C THR A 248 -9.35 11.28 -2.03
N VAL A 249 -8.75 11.95 -1.07
CA VAL A 249 -7.80 13.04 -1.35
C VAL A 249 -6.56 12.51 -2.08
N GLN A 250 -6.00 11.37 -1.65
CA GLN A 250 -4.90 10.72 -2.36
C GLN A 250 -5.25 10.44 -3.83
N PHE A 251 -6.42 9.84 -4.08
CA PHE A 251 -6.89 9.51 -5.41
C PHE A 251 -6.99 10.73 -6.34
N VAL A 252 -7.46 11.86 -5.81
CA VAL A 252 -7.60 13.10 -6.58
C VAL A 252 -6.25 13.77 -6.80
N VAL A 253 -5.45 13.88 -5.75
CA VAL A 253 -4.20 14.67 -5.76
C VAL A 253 -3.12 13.96 -6.59
N MET A 254 -2.93 12.66 -6.43
CA MET A 254 -1.87 11.92 -7.15
C MET A 254 -1.91 12.11 -8.67
N ARG A 255 -3.12 12.24 -9.23
CA ARG A 255 -3.32 12.44 -10.68
C ARG A 255 -2.83 13.79 -11.21
N GLN A 256 -2.61 14.74 -10.32
CA GLN A 256 -2.27 16.11 -10.71
C GLN A 256 -0.79 16.45 -10.47
N LEU A 257 -0.06 15.58 -9.76
CA LEU A 257 1.30 15.90 -9.30
C LEU A 257 2.39 15.78 -10.37
N GLU A 258 2.20 15.00 -11.43
CA GLU A 258 3.22 14.76 -12.46
C GLU A 258 3.67 16.02 -13.21
N ARG A 259 2.86 17.09 -13.18
CA ARG A 259 3.15 18.40 -13.79
C ARG A 259 4.06 19.30 -12.94
N PHE A 260 4.32 18.90 -11.70
CA PHE A 260 5.15 19.67 -10.79
C PHE A 260 6.56 19.07 -10.69
N SER A 261 7.54 19.88 -10.21
CA SER A 261 8.90 19.40 -9.97
C SER A 261 8.89 18.29 -8.90
N GLU A 262 9.41 17.10 -9.24
CA GLU A 262 9.47 15.93 -8.38
C GLU A 262 10.19 16.19 -7.04
N PHE A 263 11.27 16.98 -7.06
CA PHE A 263 12.01 17.35 -5.84
C PHE A 263 11.20 18.25 -4.93
N LYS A 264 10.47 19.23 -5.49
CA LYS A 264 9.62 20.13 -4.71
C LYS A 264 8.47 19.38 -4.06
N ILE A 265 7.73 18.55 -4.84
CA ILE A 265 6.61 17.79 -4.28
C ILE A 265 7.11 16.77 -3.24
N PHE A 266 8.26 16.14 -3.44
CA PHE A 266 8.85 15.22 -2.47
C PHE A 266 9.19 15.94 -1.16
N PHE A 267 9.84 17.11 -1.22
CA PHE A 267 10.17 17.91 -0.06
C PHE A 267 8.91 18.36 0.70
N TYR A 268 7.92 18.92 -0.02
CA TYR A 268 6.65 19.30 0.59
C TYR A 268 5.89 18.10 1.18
N GLY A 269 5.98 16.93 0.57
CA GLY A 269 5.43 15.69 1.11
C GLY A 269 6.03 15.32 2.48
N GLN A 270 7.35 15.49 2.65
CA GLN A 270 8.04 15.29 3.92
C GLN A 270 7.61 16.34 4.97
N LEU A 271 7.62 17.61 4.58
CA LEU A 271 7.24 18.73 5.47
C LEU A 271 5.79 18.59 5.95
N LEU A 272 4.86 18.39 5.03
CA LEU A 272 3.45 18.17 5.37
C LEU A 272 3.26 16.93 6.24
N SER A 273 4.02 15.85 6.01
CA SER A 273 3.96 14.66 6.87
C SER A 273 4.40 14.97 8.31
N ALA A 274 5.46 15.74 8.50
CA ALA A 274 5.89 16.16 9.84
C ALA A 274 4.80 16.99 10.53
N LEU A 275 4.22 17.98 9.82
CA LEU A 275 3.14 18.82 10.34
C LEU A 275 1.88 18.02 10.67
N VAL A 276 1.52 17.05 9.84
CA VAL A 276 0.37 16.14 10.06
C VAL A 276 0.58 15.32 11.32
N PHE A 277 1.74 14.66 11.50
CA PHE A 277 1.99 13.85 12.68
C PHE A 277 2.03 14.71 13.95
N MET A 278 2.61 15.91 13.90
CA MET A 278 2.49 16.87 14.99
C MET A 278 1.03 17.26 15.26
N GLY A 279 0.27 17.57 14.22
CA GLY A 279 -1.15 17.89 14.34
C GLY A 279 -1.97 16.74 14.94
N LEU A 280 -1.71 15.49 14.56
CA LEU A 280 -2.37 14.32 15.15
C LEU A 280 -2.11 14.23 16.66
N ALA A 281 -0.90 14.57 17.14
CA ALA A 281 -0.59 14.52 18.58
C ALA A 281 -1.45 15.50 19.41
N TYR A 282 -1.97 16.55 18.79
CA TYR A 282 -2.81 17.59 19.42
C TYR A 282 -4.28 17.52 18.97
N ALA A 283 -4.72 16.42 18.37
CA ALA A 283 -6.08 16.31 17.89
C ALA A 283 -7.10 16.41 19.04
N THR A 284 -8.07 17.33 18.88
CA THR A 284 -9.07 17.64 19.90
C THR A 284 -10.50 17.27 19.52
N GLY A 285 -10.75 16.93 18.25
CA GLY A 285 -12.10 16.58 17.82
C GLY A 285 -12.21 16.18 16.35
N ARG A 286 -13.39 15.67 15.98
CA ARG A 286 -13.66 15.07 14.66
C ARG A 286 -13.46 16.03 13.49
N PHE A 287 -13.88 17.29 13.61
CA PHE A 287 -13.75 18.28 12.53
C PHE A 287 -12.28 18.64 12.26
N TYR A 288 -11.49 18.77 13.30
CA TYR A 288 -10.05 18.95 13.18
C TYR A 288 -9.41 17.77 12.45
N LEU A 289 -9.81 16.54 12.79
CA LEU A 289 -9.30 15.33 12.17
C LEU A 289 -9.67 15.19 10.69
N ILE A 290 -10.83 15.72 10.24
CA ILE A 290 -11.16 15.78 8.81
C ILE A 290 -10.08 16.56 8.04
N ILE A 291 -9.71 17.73 8.55
CA ILE A 291 -8.66 18.56 7.92
C ILE A 291 -7.32 17.84 7.94
N ILE A 292 -6.93 17.27 9.09
CA ILE A 292 -5.67 16.52 9.23
C ILE A 292 -5.62 15.33 8.28
N GLN A 293 -6.71 14.55 8.14
CA GLN A 293 -6.76 13.40 7.24
C GLN A 293 -6.71 13.81 5.75
N ALA A 294 -7.35 14.92 5.40
CA ALA A 294 -7.24 15.48 4.06
C ALA A 294 -5.79 15.90 3.75
N VAL A 295 -5.15 16.64 4.69
CA VAL A 295 -3.74 17.03 4.54
C VAL A 295 -2.81 15.82 4.54
N THR A 296 -3.12 14.76 5.31
CA THR A 296 -2.39 13.48 5.27
C THR A 296 -2.43 12.87 3.87
N GLY A 297 -3.61 12.90 3.22
CA GLY A 297 -3.77 12.44 1.84
C GLY A 297 -2.89 13.23 0.86
N VAL A 298 -2.83 14.55 0.97
CA VAL A 298 -1.94 15.42 0.18
C VAL A 298 -0.48 15.08 0.46
N ALA A 299 -0.09 15.00 1.74
CA ALA A 299 1.29 14.73 2.17
C ALA A 299 1.82 13.41 1.62
N TRP A 300 1.00 12.35 1.73
CA TRP A 300 1.34 11.05 1.18
C TRP A 300 1.45 11.07 -0.35
N SER A 301 0.50 11.70 -1.03
CA SER A 301 0.51 11.83 -2.49
C SER A 301 1.79 12.52 -2.99
N CYS A 302 2.14 13.64 -2.38
CA CYS A 302 3.33 14.41 -2.72
C CYS A 302 4.62 13.59 -2.48
N LEU A 303 4.72 12.94 -1.33
CA LEU A 303 5.88 12.11 -1.00
C LEU A 303 6.02 10.93 -1.95
N TYR A 304 4.94 10.16 -2.13
CA TYR A 304 4.95 8.93 -2.92
C TYR A 304 5.26 9.22 -4.39
N VAL A 305 4.51 10.12 -5.01
CA VAL A 305 4.70 10.47 -6.43
C VAL A 305 6.06 11.15 -6.64
N GLY A 306 6.45 12.08 -5.77
CA GLY A 306 7.74 12.75 -5.86
C GLY A 306 8.91 11.79 -5.78
N ALA A 307 8.94 10.92 -4.76
CA ALA A 307 9.99 9.93 -4.62
C ALA A 307 10.03 8.94 -5.79
N LEU A 308 8.87 8.43 -6.20
CA LEU A 308 8.78 7.49 -7.32
C LEU A 308 9.30 8.11 -8.62
N LEU A 309 8.93 9.35 -8.94
CA LEU A 309 9.40 10.05 -10.12
C LEU A 309 10.91 10.28 -10.08
N ILE A 310 11.48 10.70 -8.93
CA ILE A 310 12.92 10.89 -8.78
C ILE A 310 13.66 9.58 -9.10
N VAL A 311 13.29 8.46 -8.46
CA VAL A 311 14.02 7.20 -8.63
C VAL A 311 13.82 6.59 -10.01
N MET A 312 12.66 6.80 -10.65
CA MET A 312 12.39 6.30 -12.00
C MET A 312 13.02 7.14 -13.11
N ARG A 313 13.31 8.43 -12.86
CA ARG A 313 13.95 9.33 -13.83
C ARG A 313 15.47 9.37 -13.70
N SER A 314 16.02 8.87 -12.61
CA SER A 314 17.45 8.90 -12.30
C SER A 314 18.30 7.95 -13.16
N GLY A 315 17.69 6.99 -13.87
CA GLY A 315 18.40 6.03 -14.73
C GLY A 315 17.48 5.20 -15.61
N GLU A 316 18.11 4.31 -16.38
CA GLU A 316 17.41 3.46 -17.35
C GLU A 316 16.71 2.26 -16.69
N GLU A 317 17.17 1.83 -15.49
CA GLU A 317 16.71 0.64 -14.78
C GLU A 317 15.41 0.90 -13.99
N LYS A 318 14.39 1.45 -14.65
CA LYS A 318 13.13 1.90 -14.04
C LYS A 318 12.42 0.81 -13.24
N GLY A 319 12.37 -0.42 -13.77
CA GLY A 319 11.74 -1.54 -13.09
C GLY A 319 12.45 -1.91 -11.78
N THR A 320 13.78 -1.91 -11.78
CA THR A 320 14.60 -2.18 -10.58
C THR A 320 14.43 -1.07 -9.54
N ALA A 321 14.47 0.20 -9.97
CA ALA A 321 14.31 1.35 -9.08
C ALA A 321 12.91 1.34 -8.41
N GLY A 322 11.84 1.11 -9.18
CA GLY A 322 10.49 0.95 -8.66
C GLY A 322 10.33 -0.25 -7.73
N GLY A 323 10.99 -1.37 -8.04
CA GLY A 323 11.02 -2.56 -7.19
C GLY A 323 11.69 -2.31 -5.84
N ILE A 324 12.85 -1.62 -5.81
CA ILE A 324 13.54 -1.23 -4.57
C ILE A 324 12.67 -0.27 -3.76
N PHE A 325 12.03 0.71 -4.42
CA PHE A 325 11.10 1.63 -3.78
C PHE A 325 9.94 0.89 -3.09
N GLN A 326 9.29 -0.02 -3.79
CA GLN A 326 8.19 -0.80 -3.22
C GLN A 326 8.66 -1.73 -2.09
N SER A 327 9.84 -2.35 -2.22
CA SER A 327 10.44 -3.17 -1.17
C SER A 327 10.75 -2.35 0.09
N THR A 328 11.18 -1.09 -0.07
CA THR A 328 11.37 -0.16 1.05
C THR A 328 10.07 0.09 1.80
N LEU A 329 8.96 0.33 1.09
CA LEU A 329 7.64 0.52 1.70
C LEU A 329 7.17 -0.75 2.43
N ASN A 330 7.33 -1.92 1.81
CA ASN A 330 6.94 -3.19 2.41
C ASN A 330 7.75 -3.52 3.68
N LEU A 331 9.04 -3.18 3.70
CA LEU A 331 9.89 -3.32 4.88
C LEU A 331 9.38 -2.42 6.03
N CYS A 332 8.96 -1.20 5.72
CA CYS A 332 8.37 -0.31 6.72
C CYS A 332 7.06 -0.87 7.29
N HIS A 333 6.23 -1.51 6.48
CA HIS A 333 5.01 -2.19 6.94
C HIS A 333 5.29 -3.44 7.79
N ALA A 334 6.46 -4.06 7.65
CA ALA A 334 6.87 -5.17 8.51
C ALA A 334 7.37 -4.69 9.89
N ILE A 335 8.15 -3.61 9.92
CA ILE A 335 8.83 -3.15 11.15
C ILE A 335 8.04 -2.06 11.87
N GLY A 336 7.43 -1.14 11.13
CA GLY A 336 6.73 0.03 11.68
C GLY A 336 5.67 -0.30 12.72
N PRO A 337 4.77 -1.27 12.50
CA PRO A 337 3.76 -1.65 13.49
C PRO A 337 4.34 -2.08 14.83
N LEU A 338 5.44 -2.84 14.84
CA LEU A 338 6.13 -3.23 16.07
C LEU A 338 6.63 -2.01 16.84
N LEU A 339 7.28 -1.06 16.14
CA LEU A 339 7.74 0.19 16.75
C LEU A 339 6.56 1.02 17.27
N GLY A 340 5.46 1.08 16.50
CA GLY A 340 4.24 1.78 16.89
C GLY A 340 3.65 1.23 18.17
N GLY A 341 3.51 -0.08 18.27
CA GLY A 341 3.00 -0.77 19.48
C GLY A 341 3.92 -0.56 20.68
N LEU A 342 5.24 -0.72 20.49
CA LEU A 342 6.23 -0.55 21.56
C LEU A 342 6.24 0.89 22.09
N ILE A 343 6.29 1.88 21.21
CA ILE A 343 6.31 3.29 21.58
C ILE A 343 4.96 3.67 22.25
N ALA A 344 3.84 3.20 21.71
CA ALA A 344 2.52 3.44 22.32
C ALA A 344 2.40 2.83 23.71
N GLN A 345 3.03 1.68 23.96
CA GLN A 345 3.05 1.04 25.27
C GLN A 345 3.79 1.85 26.33
N VAL A 346 4.92 2.50 25.94
CA VAL A 346 5.80 3.21 26.88
C VAL A 346 5.44 4.70 27.00
N TRP A 347 5.18 5.36 25.87
CA TRP A 347 4.98 6.82 25.78
C TRP A 347 3.57 7.23 25.31
N GLY A 348 2.66 6.27 25.19
CA GLY A 348 1.30 6.51 24.69
C GLY A 348 1.24 6.87 23.21
N TYR A 349 0.03 7.05 22.72
CA TYR A 349 -0.23 7.30 21.29
C TYR A 349 0.45 8.59 20.78
N ARG A 350 0.49 9.66 21.59
CA ARG A 350 1.16 10.91 21.23
C ARG A 350 2.66 10.72 21.00
N GLY A 351 3.29 9.83 21.79
CA GLY A 351 4.71 9.48 21.61
C GLY A 351 4.99 8.92 20.21
N VAL A 352 4.08 8.08 19.67
CA VAL A 352 4.20 7.55 18.31
C VAL A 352 4.12 8.67 17.26
N MET A 353 3.24 9.67 17.47
CA MET A 353 3.09 10.81 16.56
C MET A 353 4.37 11.68 16.54
N PHE A 354 4.94 11.98 17.72
CA PHE A 354 6.20 12.72 17.83
C PHE A 354 7.37 11.95 17.21
N PHE A 355 7.46 10.65 17.43
CA PHE A 355 8.43 9.77 16.77
C PHE A 355 8.32 9.86 15.25
N ALA A 356 7.11 9.72 14.70
CA ALA A 356 6.89 9.82 13.27
C ALA A 356 7.24 11.20 12.70
N ALA A 357 6.88 12.28 13.40
CA ALA A 357 7.25 13.65 13.03
C ALA A 357 8.77 13.84 13.01
N ALA A 358 9.48 13.37 14.04
CA ALA A 358 10.94 13.44 14.11
C ALA A 358 11.60 12.70 12.94
N LEU A 359 11.12 11.51 12.59
CA LEU A 359 11.61 10.76 11.42
C LEU A 359 11.35 11.49 10.09
N CYS A 360 10.24 12.21 9.95
CA CYS A 360 10.01 13.05 8.77
C CYS A 360 11.02 14.20 8.69
N VAL A 361 11.34 14.85 9.80
CA VAL A 361 12.36 15.90 9.86
C VAL A 361 13.74 15.34 9.50
N LEU A 362 14.12 14.18 10.04
CA LEU A 362 15.35 13.49 9.66
C LEU A 362 15.38 13.16 8.16
N GLY A 363 14.25 12.69 7.61
CA GLY A 363 14.11 12.45 6.17
C GLY A 363 14.32 13.72 5.34
N MET A 364 13.80 14.87 5.76
CA MET A 364 14.06 16.17 5.11
C MET A 364 15.55 16.53 5.13
N ILE A 365 16.22 16.40 6.28
CA ILE A 365 17.64 16.69 6.42
C ILE A 365 18.48 15.85 5.46
N VAL A 366 18.18 14.56 5.34
CA VAL A 366 18.87 13.65 4.41
C VAL A 366 18.70 14.08 2.94
N THR A 367 17.58 14.70 2.60
CA THR A 367 17.25 15.07 1.21
C THR A 367 17.63 16.49 0.84
N VAL A 368 18.02 17.34 1.81
CA VAL A 368 18.55 18.68 1.48
C VAL A 368 19.78 18.49 0.57
N PRO A 369 19.81 19.05 -0.65
CA PRO A 369 20.96 18.91 -1.51
C PRO A 369 22.16 19.58 -0.84
N GLU A 370 23.21 18.85 -0.54
CA GLU A 370 24.53 19.45 -0.61
C GLU A 370 24.63 20.06 -2.00
N ASN A 371 24.88 21.38 -2.05
CA ASN A 371 25.03 22.18 -3.26
C ASN A 371 25.68 21.33 -4.38
N ARG A 372 24.87 20.59 -5.16
CA ARG A 372 25.32 20.09 -6.45
C ARG A 372 25.34 21.34 -7.30
N ASN A 373 26.52 22.00 -7.33
CA ASN A 373 26.87 22.90 -8.43
C ASN A 373 26.47 22.14 -9.70
N THR A 374 25.36 22.50 -10.27
CA THR A 374 25.03 22.19 -11.66
C THR A 374 26.26 22.61 -12.43
N PRO A 375 26.87 21.71 -13.22
CA PRO A 375 27.72 22.19 -14.28
C PRO A 375 26.74 22.84 -15.26
N ASP A 376 26.61 24.17 -15.12
CA ASP A 376 26.06 25.01 -16.16
C ASP A 376 26.91 24.82 -17.41
N ASN A 377 26.20 24.58 -18.51
CA ASN A 377 26.63 24.94 -19.86
C ASN A 377 28.05 24.55 -20.24
N ILE A 378 28.15 23.42 -20.92
CA ILE A 378 29.07 23.37 -22.06
C ILE A 378 28.18 23.31 -23.33
N GLY A 379 27.89 24.40 -23.86
CA GLY A 379 28.22 25.12 -25.05
C GLY A 379 27.68 24.51 -26.36
N LYS A 380 26.71 25.22 -26.93
CA LYS A 380 26.45 25.40 -28.36
C LYS A 380 26.25 24.16 -29.22
#